data_6fd2de86e3c1c8201a1b880ef302603d
#
_entry.id   6fd2de86e3c1c8201a1b880ef302603d
#
_cell.length_a   1.000
_cell.length_b   1.000
_cell.length_c   1.000
_cell.angle_alpha   90.00
_cell.angle_beta   90.00
_cell.angle_gamma   90.00
#
_symmetry.space_group_name_H-M   'P 1'
#
loop_
_entity.id
_entity.type
_entity.pdbx_description
1 polymer ?
#
loop_
_entity_poly.entity_id
_entity_poly.type
_entity_poly.pdbx_seq_one_letter_code
_entity_poly.pdbx_strand_id
1 'polypeptide(L)'
;MNKIEILKSIKDGLKIKEEITRFAKEGWKSISEDDIQRLKWFGLFLRNPTPGYFMQRVRIPNGISFSYQIKALCSIAKNFGNGIIDITTRQQVQLRNLKIEDVPEIFTIQEGVGITSIQTGLDNVRNIMGCPVAGLSSKEKVDGYSQVKALTKYISGNSEFSNLPRKLNIAITGCSDDCIHAETQDLALVPAVQELGGNTVYGFNILVGGKLGSGGYRIATPLDVFVIPEDVVKVCSEIILLFRDHGSREIRSKNRLAFLIEEWGEAKFRKALQEKLNDKLTPSGVDLRSNQKSEHIGIYRQKQSSLSYVGLKVPVGRIHADKLQDIALIAEKYGNGEIRFSHSNSLIIPNVPDQKLGGLLQEPLVKEFTYHPSSIMKGLVSCVGIDYCHLATIETKSRALQVAKELEDKLPDTESINMHWSGCPAGCGNHLVADIGLLGKKIKQGNEVVDAVDVFMGGRTGIDPKLATKVMEDVPCDELAKVLQHMVPYHTREKMHPIKGKKYKRNWKKASLAIPLEESSSSEKIKPRNQNIDIKPLSYNTEDTVKILNSKGWKKNSNGWLEKETSYH
;
A
#
# COMPACT_ATOMS: atom_id res chain seq x y z
N MET A 1 16.61 26.74 1.27
CA MET A 1 16.30 25.61 2.18
C MET A 1 14.82 25.61 2.45
N ASN A 2 14.12 24.48 2.34
CA ASN A 2 12.66 24.45 2.56
C ASN A 2 12.28 24.54 4.06
N LYS A 3 11.03 24.95 4.38
CA LYS A 3 10.56 25.17 5.76
C LYS A 3 10.85 23.98 6.71
N ILE A 4 10.78 22.74 6.22
CA ILE A 4 11.02 21.55 7.06
C ILE A 4 12.52 21.36 7.38
N GLU A 5 13.41 21.69 6.46
CA GLU A 5 14.85 21.63 6.71
C GLU A 5 15.28 22.69 7.73
N ILE A 6 14.70 23.91 7.66
CA ILE A 6 14.89 24.95 8.68
C ILE A 6 14.42 24.45 10.05
N LEU A 7 13.23 23.84 10.11
CA LEU A 7 12.69 23.28 11.35
C LEU A 7 13.62 22.22 11.95
N LYS A 8 14.19 21.34 11.12
CA LYS A 8 15.11 20.28 11.58
C LYS A 8 16.47 20.82 12.01
N SER A 9 16.96 21.91 11.42
CA SER A 9 18.24 22.53 11.83
C SER A 9 18.15 23.21 13.20
N ILE A 10 16.96 23.68 13.60
CA ILE A 10 16.74 24.32 14.91
C ILE A 10 16.66 23.27 16.03
N LYS A 11 15.90 22.18 15.83
CA LYS A 11 15.69 21.14 16.83
C LYS A 11 15.39 19.81 16.15
N ASP A 12 16.12 18.75 16.52
CA ASP A 12 15.82 17.40 16.07
C ASP A 12 14.41 16.98 16.49
N GLY A 13 13.68 16.31 15.58
CA GLY A 13 12.31 15.91 15.85
C GLY A 13 12.16 14.90 17.00
N LEU A 14 13.19 14.11 17.30
CA LEU A 14 13.15 13.19 18.45
C LEU A 14 13.12 13.92 19.80
N LYS A 15 13.67 15.12 19.89
CA LYS A 15 13.67 15.93 21.12
C LYS A 15 12.29 16.48 21.49
N ILE A 16 11.27 16.37 20.61
CA ILE A 16 9.91 16.83 20.94
C ILE A 16 9.27 15.99 22.06
N LYS A 17 9.78 14.77 22.32
CA LYS A 17 9.29 13.93 23.42
C LYS A 17 9.30 14.65 24.77
N GLU A 18 10.31 15.48 25.00
CA GLU A 18 10.50 16.25 26.24
C GLU A 18 9.37 17.27 26.48
N GLU A 19 8.73 17.74 25.40
CA GLU A 19 7.68 18.75 25.46
C GLU A 19 6.27 18.16 25.57
N ILE A 20 6.09 16.87 25.30
CA ILE A 20 4.75 16.24 25.20
C ILE A 20 3.98 16.36 26.51
N THR A 21 4.65 16.21 27.66
CA THR A 21 4.01 16.37 28.96
C THR A 21 3.54 17.82 29.22
N ARG A 22 4.28 18.81 28.73
CA ARG A 22 3.86 20.22 28.77
C ARG A 22 2.65 20.45 27.86
N PHE A 23 2.69 19.99 26.61
CA PHE A 23 1.56 20.11 25.68
C PHE A 23 0.29 19.44 26.20
N ALA A 24 0.44 18.28 26.88
CA ALA A 24 -0.69 17.60 27.52
C ALA A 24 -1.37 18.44 28.61
N LYS A 25 -0.60 19.26 29.36
CA LYS A 25 -1.14 20.15 30.40
C LYS A 25 -1.75 21.43 29.81
N GLU A 26 -1.13 21.99 28.79
CA GLU A 26 -1.51 23.28 28.20
C GLU A 26 -2.53 23.18 27.08
N GLY A 27 -2.76 21.99 26.54
CA GLY A 27 -3.67 21.71 25.44
C GLY A 27 -3.10 22.01 24.05
N TRP A 28 -3.76 21.50 23.02
CA TRP A 28 -3.26 21.53 21.65
C TRP A 28 -3.05 22.93 21.07
N LYS A 29 -3.77 23.96 21.58
CA LYS A 29 -3.65 25.35 21.10
C LYS A 29 -2.33 26.00 21.50
N SER A 30 -1.65 25.49 22.53
CA SER A 30 -0.33 25.96 22.96
C SER A 30 0.82 25.50 22.06
N ILE A 31 0.56 24.51 21.17
CA ILE A 31 1.59 23.88 20.36
C ILE A 31 1.89 24.75 19.14
N SER A 32 3.13 25.16 18.97
CA SER A 32 3.57 25.92 17.80
C SER A 32 3.39 25.11 16.50
N GLU A 33 3.22 25.79 15.35
CA GLU A 33 3.16 25.11 14.04
C GLU A 33 4.37 24.19 13.81
N ASP A 34 5.54 24.62 14.23
CA ASP A 34 6.78 23.86 14.08
C ASP A 34 6.76 22.59 14.94
N ASP A 35 6.26 22.67 16.17
CA ASP A 35 6.16 21.50 17.06
C ASP A 35 5.03 20.57 16.62
N ILE A 36 3.95 21.06 16.03
CA ILE A 36 2.96 20.22 15.32
C ILE A 36 3.62 19.40 14.20
N GLN A 37 4.62 19.97 13.51
CA GLN A 37 5.39 19.18 12.54
C GLN A 37 6.31 18.17 13.23
N ARG A 38 6.98 18.54 14.33
CA ARG A 38 7.88 17.66 15.09
C ARG A 38 7.14 16.51 15.77
N LEU A 39 5.92 16.69 16.25
CA LEU A 39 5.08 15.63 16.79
C LEU A 39 4.89 14.44 15.85
N LYS A 40 5.03 14.66 14.54
CA LYS A 40 4.98 13.59 13.54
C LYS A 40 6.14 12.59 13.67
N TRP A 41 7.27 12.93 14.35
CA TRP A 41 8.30 11.97 14.70
C TRP A 41 7.77 10.89 15.64
N PHE A 42 6.82 11.24 16.51
CA PHE A 42 6.14 10.32 17.41
C PHE A 42 4.81 9.80 16.86
N GLY A 43 4.62 9.89 15.53
CA GLY A 43 3.43 9.38 14.86
C GLY A 43 2.15 10.17 15.13
N LEU A 44 2.25 11.34 15.75
CA LEU A 44 1.12 12.21 16.08
C LEU A 44 0.88 13.23 14.96
N PHE A 45 -0.31 13.24 14.41
CA PHE A 45 -0.69 14.10 13.30
C PHE A 45 -1.96 14.87 13.64
N LEU A 46 -1.83 16.16 13.91
CA LEU A 46 -3.01 17.05 13.95
C LEU A 46 -3.64 17.12 12.56
N ARG A 47 -4.96 16.98 12.47
CA ARG A 47 -5.69 16.91 11.21
C ARG A 47 -6.72 18.04 11.10
N ASN A 48 -6.71 18.76 9.96
CA ASN A 48 -7.66 19.84 9.71
C ASN A 48 -9.13 19.38 9.72
N PRO A 49 -9.49 18.18 9.20
CA PRO A 49 -10.88 17.72 9.29
C PRO A 49 -11.39 17.50 10.73
N THR A 50 -10.46 17.33 11.70
CA THR A 50 -10.76 17.10 13.12
C THR A 50 -9.89 18.02 14.00
N PRO A 51 -10.16 19.35 14.06
CA PRO A 51 -9.36 20.30 14.83
C PRO A 51 -9.27 19.90 16.32
N GLY A 52 -8.06 19.95 16.88
CA GLY A 52 -7.80 19.55 18.26
C GLY A 52 -7.60 18.05 18.46
N TYR A 53 -7.90 17.23 17.47
CA TYR A 53 -7.72 15.79 17.53
C TYR A 53 -6.56 15.33 16.67
N PHE A 54 -5.83 14.34 17.18
CA PHE A 54 -4.68 13.75 16.53
C PHE A 54 -5.01 12.36 15.97
N MET A 55 -4.38 12.03 14.87
CA MET A 55 -4.21 10.66 14.44
C MET A 55 -2.84 10.17 14.94
N GLN A 56 -2.79 9.00 15.56
CA GLN A 56 -1.54 8.33 15.84
C GLN A 56 -1.30 7.18 14.88
N ARG A 57 -0.08 7.08 14.37
CA ARG A 57 0.38 5.95 13.57
C ARG A 57 1.32 5.08 14.39
N VAL A 58 0.97 3.83 14.59
CA VAL A 58 1.74 2.87 15.37
C VAL A 58 2.64 2.05 14.46
N ARG A 59 3.88 1.81 14.86
CA ARG A 59 4.84 0.96 14.15
C ARG A 59 4.54 -0.51 14.47
N ILE A 60 4.37 -1.31 13.42
CA ILE A 60 4.20 -2.78 13.51
C ILE A 60 5.11 -3.41 12.45
N PRO A 61 6.36 -3.74 12.80
CA PRO A 61 7.33 -4.28 11.85
C PRO A 61 6.79 -5.56 11.20
N ASN A 62 6.88 -5.64 9.86
CA ASN A 62 6.33 -6.75 9.07
C ASN A 62 4.82 -6.98 9.24
N GLY A 63 4.10 -6.07 9.91
CA GLY A 63 2.69 -6.26 10.23
C GLY A 63 2.40 -7.29 11.33
N ILE A 64 3.42 -7.83 12.00
CA ILE A 64 3.27 -8.90 13.01
C ILE A 64 3.07 -8.30 14.40
N SER A 65 2.01 -8.72 15.07
CA SER A 65 1.63 -8.30 16.40
C SER A 65 1.03 -9.46 17.19
N PHE A 66 0.91 -9.31 18.50
CA PHE A 66 0.31 -10.30 19.38
C PHE A 66 -0.97 -9.76 20.03
N SER A 67 -1.82 -10.67 20.44
CA SER A 67 -3.14 -10.38 21.04
C SER A 67 -3.08 -9.35 22.17
N TYR A 68 -2.09 -9.43 23.08
CA TYR A 68 -1.93 -8.48 24.16
C TYR A 68 -1.60 -7.05 23.66
N GLN A 69 -0.82 -6.93 22.57
CA GLN A 69 -0.54 -5.66 21.92
C GLN A 69 -1.79 -5.09 21.23
N ILE A 70 -2.54 -5.97 20.53
CA ILE A 70 -3.80 -5.59 19.89
C ILE A 70 -4.83 -5.13 20.92
N LYS A 71 -4.96 -5.84 22.05
CA LYS A 71 -5.86 -5.44 23.15
C LYS A 71 -5.48 -4.06 23.70
N ALA A 72 -4.19 -3.77 23.86
CA ALA A 72 -3.73 -2.44 24.28
C ALA A 72 -4.11 -1.35 23.25
N LEU A 73 -3.91 -1.61 21.95
CA LEU A 73 -4.32 -0.67 20.89
C LEU A 73 -5.83 -0.46 20.85
N CYS A 74 -6.62 -1.53 21.05
CA CYS A 74 -8.07 -1.45 21.15
C CYS A 74 -8.53 -0.64 22.37
N SER A 75 -7.88 -0.84 23.52
CA SER A 75 -8.15 -0.07 24.72
C SER A 75 -7.85 1.42 24.49
N ILE A 76 -6.72 1.75 23.88
CA ILE A 76 -6.38 3.15 23.52
C ILE A 76 -7.44 3.73 22.57
N ALA A 77 -7.83 3.01 21.53
CA ALA A 77 -8.81 3.49 20.55
C ALA A 77 -10.19 3.75 21.17
N LYS A 78 -10.60 2.93 22.15
CA LYS A 78 -11.90 3.07 22.85
C LYS A 78 -11.89 4.16 23.91
N ASN A 79 -10.86 4.21 24.73
CA ASN A 79 -10.84 5.09 25.89
C ASN A 79 -10.39 6.51 25.55
N PHE A 80 -9.49 6.68 24.60
CA PHE A 80 -8.88 7.95 24.22
C PHE A 80 -9.22 8.42 22.80
N GLY A 81 -9.81 7.56 21.97
CA GLY A 81 -10.16 7.85 20.59
C GLY A 81 -11.65 7.71 20.29
N ASN A 82 -11.96 7.45 19.03
CA ASN A 82 -13.32 7.23 18.58
C ASN A 82 -13.66 5.75 18.32
N GLY A 83 -12.87 4.81 18.83
CA GLY A 83 -13.07 3.37 18.64
C GLY A 83 -12.74 2.85 17.24
N ILE A 84 -12.22 3.68 16.34
CA ILE A 84 -11.87 3.28 14.96
C ILE A 84 -10.38 3.03 14.82
N ILE A 85 -10.04 1.92 14.19
CA ILE A 85 -8.67 1.54 13.82
C ILE A 85 -8.62 1.34 12.30
N ASP A 86 -7.68 2.01 11.62
CA ASP A 86 -7.43 1.81 10.19
C ASP A 86 -6.15 1.00 9.98
N ILE A 87 -6.25 -0.17 9.35
CA ILE A 87 -5.14 -0.96 8.84
C ILE A 87 -4.61 -0.29 7.56
N THR A 88 -3.31 -0.07 7.48
CA THR A 88 -2.72 0.69 6.37
C THR A 88 -2.08 -0.22 5.31
N THR A 89 -1.88 0.32 4.10
CA THR A 89 -1.11 -0.32 3.02
C THR A 89 0.39 -0.51 3.35
N ARG A 90 0.81 -0.20 4.59
CA ARG A 90 2.15 -0.46 5.12
C ARG A 90 2.14 -1.36 6.34
N GLN A 91 1.12 -2.20 6.46
CA GLN A 91 1.01 -3.17 7.55
C GLN A 91 1.05 -2.53 8.94
N GLN A 92 0.59 -1.28 9.07
CA GLN A 92 0.50 -0.54 10.33
C GLN A 92 -0.95 -0.30 10.69
N VAL A 93 -1.18 0.19 11.90
CA VAL A 93 -2.48 0.71 12.30
C VAL A 93 -2.43 2.21 12.58
N GLN A 94 -3.57 2.87 12.41
CA GLN A 94 -3.78 4.27 12.77
C GLN A 94 -4.96 4.37 13.72
N LEU A 95 -4.72 5.03 14.86
CA LEU A 95 -5.73 5.37 15.87
C LEU A 95 -6.26 6.78 15.58
N ARG A 96 -7.53 7.02 15.85
CA ARG A 96 -8.22 8.25 15.46
C ARG A 96 -8.73 9.04 16.66
N ASN A 97 -8.84 10.35 16.47
CA ASN A 97 -9.47 11.29 17.39
C ASN A 97 -8.85 11.30 18.81
N LEU A 98 -7.53 11.13 18.90
CA LEU A 98 -6.80 11.22 20.16
C LEU A 98 -6.61 12.68 20.55
N LYS A 99 -6.64 13.00 21.83
CA LYS A 99 -6.29 14.32 22.35
C LYS A 99 -4.83 14.35 22.81
N ILE A 100 -4.20 15.53 22.76
CA ILE A 100 -2.80 15.67 23.21
C ILE A 100 -2.67 15.43 24.72
N GLU A 101 -3.71 15.73 25.48
CA GLU A 101 -3.82 15.55 26.91
C GLU A 101 -3.61 14.08 27.32
N ASP A 102 -4.06 13.15 26.48
CA ASP A 102 -4.02 11.71 26.73
C ASP A 102 -2.71 11.04 26.26
N VAL A 103 -1.91 11.74 25.46
CA VAL A 103 -0.72 11.16 24.80
C VAL A 103 0.33 10.59 25.77
N PRO A 104 0.64 11.21 26.93
CA PRO A 104 1.57 10.61 27.87
C PRO A 104 1.12 9.22 28.36
N GLU A 105 -0.18 9.07 28.68
CA GLU A 105 -0.73 7.79 29.11
C GLU A 105 -0.75 6.77 27.96
N ILE A 106 -1.14 7.19 26.77
CA ILE A 106 -1.10 6.36 25.54
C ILE A 106 0.30 5.80 25.33
N PHE A 107 1.35 6.63 25.48
CA PHE A 107 2.73 6.16 25.33
C PHE A 107 3.13 5.17 26.41
N THR A 108 2.71 5.39 27.66
CA THR A 108 2.95 4.44 28.76
C THR A 108 2.30 3.08 28.48
N ILE A 109 1.06 3.06 28.01
CA ILE A 109 0.38 1.81 27.63
C ILE A 109 1.13 1.10 26.48
N GLN A 110 1.56 1.84 25.46
CA GLN A 110 2.28 1.28 24.32
C GLN A 110 3.65 0.73 24.72
N GLU A 111 4.42 1.46 25.51
CA GLU A 111 5.72 1.04 26.02
C GLU A 111 5.58 -0.22 26.89
N GLY A 112 4.54 -0.31 27.72
CA GLY A 112 4.24 -1.47 28.57
C GLY A 112 4.00 -2.78 27.80
N VAL A 113 3.60 -2.70 26.51
CA VAL A 113 3.42 -3.87 25.64
C VAL A 113 4.45 -3.97 24.53
N GLY A 114 5.51 -3.15 24.58
CA GLY A 114 6.63 -3.20 23.64
C GLY A 114 6.29 -2.73 22.23
N ILE A 115 5.33 -1.83 22.05
CA ILE A 115 5.02 -1.17 20.78
C ILE A 115 5.36 0.32 20.83
N THR A 116 5.53 0.94 19.67
CA THR A 116 5.92 2.35 19.58
C THR A 116 5.34 3.02 18.33
N SER A 117 5.23 4.34 18.38
CA SER A 117 4.91 5.20 17.25
C SER A 117 6.10 6.04 16.75
N ILE A 118 7.29 5.84 17.36
CA ILE A 118 8.52 6.59 17.04
C ILE A 118 8.84 6.53 15.54
N GLN A 119 9.23 7.68 14.96
CA GLN A 119 9.68 7.86 13.58
C GLN A 119 8.71 7.33 12.51
N THR A 120 7.40 7.23 12.79
CA THR A 120 6.42 6.79 11.81
C THR A 120 5.91 7.92 10.90
N GLY A 121 6.30 9.15 11.14
CA GLY A 121 5.89 10.34 10.39
C GLY A 121 7.05 11.14 9.81
N LEU A 122 6.72 12.17 9.06
CA LEU A 122 7.59 13.14 8.39
C LEU A 122 8.80 12.50 7.66
N ASP A 123 10.01 12.98 7.87
CA ASP A 123 11.20 12.62 7.11
C ASP A 123 12.03 11.54 7.83
N ASN A 124 11.40 10.39 8.02
CA ASN A 124 11.95 9.22 8.71
C ASN A 124 11.79 7.96 7.90
N VAL A 125 12.50 6.92 8.29
CA VAL A 125 12.22 5.56 7.84
C VAL A 125 10.86 5.14 8.37
N ARG A 126 9.97 4.76 7.45
CA ARG A 126 8.61 4.31 7.78
C ARG A 126 8.63 2.89 8.34
N ASN A 127 7.45 2.37 8.69
CA ASN A 127 7.36 0.95 9.03
C ASN A 127 8.02 0.11 7.93
N ILE A 128 8.92 -0.78 8.32
CA ILE A 128 9.54 -1.72 7.40
C ILE A 128 8.56 -2.85 7.16
N MET A 129 8.23 -3.06 5.88
CA MET A 129 7.29 -4.09 5.45
C MET A 129 8.01 -5.39 5.12
N GLY A 130 7.28 -6.49 5.24
CA GLY A 130 7.74 -7.79 4.79
C GLY A 130 6.55 -8.69 4.43
N CYS A 131 6.82 -9.90 3.95
CA CYS A 131 5.76 -10.85 3.65
C CYS A 131 4.91 -11.09 4.91
N PRO A 132 3.58 -10.91 4.86
CA PRO A 132 2.73 -11.08 6.04
C PRO A 132 2.71 -12.52 6.56
N VAL A 133 3.12 -13.49 5.74
CA VAL A 133 3.26 -14.90 6.13
C VAL A 133 4.73 -15.36 6.23
N ALA A 134 5.65 -14.41 6.47
CA ALA A 134 7.05 -14.73 6.75
C ALA A 134 7.16 -15.72 7.92
N GLY A 135 8.01 -16.72 7.78
CA GLY A 135 8.15 -17.82 8.74
C GLY A 135 7.07 -18.91 8.64
N LEU A 136 6.00 -18.72 7.85
CA LEU A 136 4.88 -19.66 7.74
C LEU A 136 4.79 -20.33 6.37
N SER A 137 5.11 -19.62 5.31
CA SER A 137 4.95 -20.10 3.93
C SER A 137 6.10 -21.01 3.51
N SER A 138 5.78 -22.11 2.82
CA SER A 138 6.77 -22.93 2.12
C SER A 138 7.46 -22.24 0.94
N LYS A 139 6.91 -21.12 0.49
CA LYS A 139 7.46 -20.29 -0.59
C LYS A 139 8.53 -19.32 -0.09
N GLU A 140 8.75 -19.22 1.21
CA GLU A 140 9.83 -18.42 1.79
C GLU A 140 11.18 -19.10 1.51
N LYS A 141 12.11 -18.36 0.93
CA LYS A 141 13.45 -18.81 0.53
C LYS A 141 14.52 -18.39 1.51
N VAL A 142 14.32 -17.26 2.18
CA VAL A 142 15.22 -16.68 3.17
C VAL A 142 14.40 -15.95 4.24
N ASP A 143 14.88 -15.94 5.48
CA ASP A 143 14.18 -15.27 6.58
C ASP A 143 14.23 -13.74 6.44
N GLY A 144 13.12 -13.16 5.96
CA GLY A 144 12.96 -11.71 5.87
C GLY A 144 12.52 -11.07 7.18
N TYR A 145 11.79 -11.78 8.04
CA TYR A 145 11.22 -11.20 9.26
C TYR A 145 12.28 -10.83 10.30
N SER A 146 13.24 -11.71 10.53
CA SER A 146 14.37 -11.41 11.44
C SER A 146 15.11 -10.15 11.00
N GLN A 147 15.28 -9.95 9.69
CA GLN A 147 15.94 -8.77 9.13
C GLN A 147 15.10 -7.50 9.33
N VAL A 148 13.77 -7.57 9.12
CA VAL A 148 12.86 -6.46 9.42
C VAL A 148 12.94 -6.05 10.88
N LYS A 149 12.95 -7.02 11.82
CA LYS A 149 13.08 -6.76 13.27
C LYS A 149 14.42 -6.11 13.60
N ALA A 150 15.51 -6.70 13.12
CA ALA A 150 16.87 -6.23 13.41
C ALA A 150 17.08 -4.79 12.91
N LEU A 151 16.72 -4.51 11.64
CA LEU A 151 16.84 -3.17 11.08
C LEU A 151 15.91 -2.18 11.78
N THR A 152 14.66 -2.56 12.11
CA THR A 152 13.74 -1.70 12.86
C THR A 152 14.32 -1.33 14.22
N LYS A 153 14.88 -2.29 14.96
CA LYS A 153 15.52 -2.07 16.27
C LYS A 153 16.71 -1.12 16.15
N TYR A 154 17.53 -1.28 15.11
CA TYR A 154 18.73 -0.49 14.90
C TYR A 154 18.44 0.99 14.61
N ILE A 155 17.40 1.29 13.82
CA ILE A 155 17.09 2.65 13.38
C ILE A 155 16.13 3.40 14.33
N SER A 156 15.29 2.69 15.10
CA SER A 156 14.24 3.33 15.89
C SER A 156 14.82 4.05 17.11
N GLY A 157 14.52 5.34 17.24
CA GLY A 157 15.07 6.19 18.30
C GLY A 157 16.50 6.63 18.08
N ASN A 158 17.17 6.17 17.04
CA ASN A 158 18.53 6.57 16.70
C ASN A 158 18.53 7.89 15.91
N SER A 159 19.20 8.91 16.45
CA SER A 159 19.27 10.25 15.88
C SER A 159 19.95 10.29 14.50
N GLU A 160 20.86 9.35 14.19
CA GLU A 160 21.50 9.26 12.88
C GLU A 160 20.49 9.03 11.74
N PHE A 161 19.36 8.39 12.05
CA PHE A 161 18.29 8.07 11.09
C PHE A 161 17.06 8.99 11.22
N SER A 162 17.17 10.07 11.98
CA SER A 162 16.08 11.00 12.31
C SER A 162 15.97 12.19 11.36
N ASN A 163 17.05 12.52 10.63
CA ASN A 163 17.14 13.71 9.77
C ASN A 163 17.33 13.34 8.29
N LEU A 164 16.38 12.59 7.72
CA LEU A 164 16.42 12.27 6.29
C LEU A 164 15.91 13.44 5.43
N PRO A 165 16.34 13.58 4.17
CA PRO A 165 15.77 14.58 3.24
C PRO A 165 14.27 14.42 3.05
N ARG A 166 13.76 13.18 3.10
CA ARG A 166 12.34 12.81 2.95
C ARG A 166 12.05 11.46 3.60
N LYS A 167 10.76 11.13 3.74
CA LYS A 167 10.34 9.79 4.15
C LYS A 167 11.03 8.72 3.30
N LEU A 168 11.46 7.65 3.94
CA LEU A 168 12.02 6.47 3.28
C LEU A 168 11.13 5.25 3.58
N ASN A 169 10.73 4.54 2.54
CA ASN A 169 9.95 3.31 2.65
C ASN A 169 10.87 2.12 2.36
N ILE A 170 10.85 1.13 3.25
CA ILE A 170 11.66 -0.08 3.10
C ILE A 170 10.75 -1.29 3.09
N ALA A 171 11.07 -2.27 2.22
CA ALA A 171 10.49 -3.59 2.23
C ALA A 171 11.58 -4.66 2.21
N ILE A 172 11.44 -5.71 3.01
CA ILE A 172 12.32 -6.87 3.02
C ILE A 172 11.46 -8.12 2.92
N THR A 173 11.60 -8.89 1.84
CA THR A 173 10.85 -10.12 1.66
C THR A 173 11.76 -11.28 1.31
N GLY A 174 11.59 -12.40 1.99
CA GLY A 174 12.22 -13.65 1.63
C GLY A 174 11.30 -14.61 0.88
N CYS A 175 10.06 -14.20 0.62
CA CYS A 175 9.06 -15.00 -0.08
C CYS A 175 9.21 -14.84 -1.60
N SER A 176 9.02 -15.93 -2.34
CA SER A 176 9.00 -15.88 -3.81
C SER A 176 7.72 -15.24 -4.40
N ASP A 177 6.62 -15.19 -3.64
CA ASP A 177 5.41 -14.51 -4.12
C ASP A 177 5.52 -12.99 -3.97
N ASP A 178 4.91 -12.27 -4.91
CA ASP A 178 4.75 -10.82 -4.84
C ASP A 178 3.60 -10.47 -3.89
N CYS A 179 3.92 -10.25 -2.62
CA CYS A 179 2.94 -9.99 -1.57
C CYS A 179 3.12 -8.63 -0.84
N ILE A 180 4.07 -7.78 -1.25
CA ILE A 180 4.33 -6.49 -0.57
C ILE A 180 4.65 -5.32 -1.50
N HIS A 181 4.54 -5.49 -2.81
CA HIS A 181 4.88 -4.46 -3.80
C HIS A 181 6.29 -3.87 -3.58
N ALA A 182 7.30 -4.76 -3.49
CA ALA A 182 8.69 -4.39 -3.19
C ALA A 182 9.23 -3.30 -4.14
N GLU A 183 8.91 -3.40 -5.43
CA GLU A 183 9.35 -2.52 -6.50
C GLU A 183 8.86 -1.07 -6.38
N THR A 184 7.92 -0.82 -5.46
CA THR A 184 7.37 0.53 -5.23
C THR A 184 8.01 1.25 -4.04
N GLN A 185 8.96 0.59 -3.36
CA GLN A 185 9.61 1.13 -2.16
C GLN A 185 10.90 1.86 -2.51
N ASP A 186 11.31 2.81 -1.66
CA ASP A 186 12.58 3.53 -1.85
C ASP A 186 13.78 2.59 -1.79
N LEU A 187 13.71 1.59 -0.92
CA LEU A 187 14.67 0.51 -0.76
C LEU A 187 13.90 -0.81 -0.60
N ALA A 188 14.22 -1.81 -1.38
CA ALA A 188 13.66 -3.13 -1.21
C ALA A 188 14.72 -4.22 -1.31
N LEU A 189 14.56 -5.25 -0.48
CA LEU A 189 15.33 -6.48 -0.50
C LEU A 189 14.39 -7.61 -0.92
N VAL A 190 14.78 -8.32 -1.97
CA VAL A 190 13.99 -9.41 -2.57
C VAL A 190 14.82 -10.71 -2.58
N PRO A 191 14.18 -11.90 -2.45
CA PRO A 191 14.90 -13.14 -2.29
C PRO A 191 15.74 -13.46 -3.52
N ALA A 192 16.98 -13.89 -3.28
CA ALA A 192 17.92 -14.30 -4.32
C ALA A 192 18.79 -15.45 -3.85
N VAL A 193 19.45 -16.09 -4.79
CA VAL A 193 20.47 -17.13 -4.54
C VAL A 193 21.73 -16.82 -5.34
N GLN A 194 22.89 -17.08 -4.73
CA GLN A 194 24.19 -16.82 -5.33
C GLN A 194 25.17 -17.96 -4.99
N GLU A 195 26.08 -18.27 -5.92
CA GLU A 195 27.18 -19.20 -5.65
C GLU A 195 28.37 -18.42 -5.09
N LEU A 196 28.73 -18.67 -3.84
CA LEU A 196 29.84 -18.01 -3.14
C LEU A 196 30.82 -19.06 -2.60
N GLY A 197 32.06 -19.01 -3.09
CA GLY A 197 33.09 -19.96 -2.65
C GLY A 197 32.74 -21.44 -2.86
N GLY A 198 31.96 -21.74 -3.91
CA GLY A 198 31.49 -23.11 -4.20
C GLY A 198 30.27 -23.56 -3.38
N ASN A 199 29.67 -22.65 -2.61
CA ASN A 199 28.44 -22.95 -1.83
C ASN A 199 27.27 -22.13 -2.37
N THR A 200 26.09 -22.75 -2.42
CA THR A 200 24.82 -22.09 -2.73
C THR A 200 24.35 -21.31 -1.51
N VAL A 201 24.32 -19.97 -1.61
CA VAL A 201 23.96 -19.06 -0.52
C VAL A 201 22.66 -18.33 -0.87
N TYR A 202 21.69 -18.42 0.04
CA TYR A 202 20.43 -17.68 -0.06
C TYR A 202 20.57 -16.31 0.64
N GLY A 203 20.08 -15.28 -0.01
CA GLY A 203 20.13 -13.91 0.49
C GLY A 203 19.16 -13.02 -0.26
N PHE A 204 19.55 -11.76 -0.46
CA PHE A 204 18.68 -10.74 -1.05
C PHE A 204 19.39 -9.96 -2.16
N ASN A 205 18.69 -9.70 -3.26
CA ASN A 205 19.04 -8.64 -4.20
C ASN A 205 18.43 -7.31 -3.74
N ILE A 206 19.13 -6.21 -4.00
CA ILE A 206 18.71 -4.86 -3.62
C ILE A 206 18.05 -4.15 -4.80
N LEU A 207 16.88 -3.54 -4.56
CA LEU A 207 16.21 -2.61 -5.46
C LEU A 207 16.16 -1.22 -4.81
N VAL A 208 16.39 -0.15 -5.58
CA VAL A 208 16.42 1.24 -5.08
C VAL A 208 15.59 2.19 -5.93
N GLY A 209 15.09 3.26 -5.31
CA GLY A 209 14.48 4.39 -6.00
C GLY A 209 13.03 4.20 -6.42
N GLY A 210 12.32 3.19 -5.91
CA GLY A 210 10.87 3.08 -6.10
C GLY A 210 10.10 4.15 -5.32
N LYS A 211 9.02 4.64 -5.89
CA LYS A 211 8.10 5.59 -5.22
C LYS A 211 6.71 5.59 -5.85
N LEU A 212 5.70 5.74 -4.99
CA LEU A 212 4.34 6.11 -5.38
C LEU A 212 3.98 7.41 -4.66
N GLY A 213 3.79 8.50 -5.40
CA GLY A 213 3.51 9.84 -4.88
C GLY A 213 4.75 10.61 -4.40
N SER A 214 4.55 11.78 -3.79
CA SER A 214 5.60 12.73 -3.37
C SER A 214 6.54 13.14 -4.51
N GLY A 215 5.99 13.75 -5.54
CA GLY A 215 6.74 14.24 -6.70
C GLY A 215 6.87 13.22 -7.84
N GLY A 216 5.89 12.32 -7.98
CA GLY A 216 5.78 11.38 -9.10
C GLY A 216 5.82 9.92 -8.69
N TYR A 217 5.94 9.07 -9.70
CA TYR A 217 5.82 7.63 -9.58
C TYR A 217 6.98 6.96 -10.32
N ARG A 218 7.60 5.99 -9.70
CA ARG A 218 8.72 5.24 -10.29
C ARG A 218 8.75 3.82 -9.73
N ILE A 219 9.07 2.87 -10.58
CA ILE A 219 9.46 1.52 -10.18
C ILE A 219 10.93 1.54 -9.76
N ALA A 220 11.27 0.83 -8.69
CA ALA A 220 12.64 0.66 -8.23
C ALA A 220 13.50 -0.07 -9.27
N THR A 221 14.76 0.30 -9.32
CA THR A 221 15.76 -0.33 -10.20
C THR A 221 16.69 -1.25 -9.41
N PRO A 222 17.17 -2.36 -9.99
CA PRO A 222 18.22 -3.19 -9.38
C PRO A 222 19.49 -2.39 -9.14
N LEU A 223 20.10 -2.54 -7.95
CA LEU A 223 21.38 -1.90 -7.61
C LEU A 223 22.60 -2.76 -8.00
N ASP A 224 22.39 -3.97 -8.45
CA ASP A 224 23.40 -4.98 -8.69
C ASP A 224 24.22 -5.31 -7.41
N VAL A 225 23.51 -5.59 -6.33
CA VAL A 225 24.09 -5.98 -5.03
C VAL A 225 23.31 -7.14 -4.46
N PHE A 226 24.05 -8.21 -4.13
CA PHE A 226 23.57 -9.34 -3.32
C PHE A 226 24.02 -9.17 -1.87
N VAL A 227 23.14 -9.44 -0.93
CA VAL A 227 23.40 -9.31 0.51
C VAL A 227 22.96 -10.58 1.24
N ILE A 228 23.86 -11.15 2.03
CA ILE A 228 23.53 -12.25 2.94
C ILE A 228 22.72 -11.72 4.14
N PRO A 229 21.92 -12.56 4.82
CA PRO A 229 21.07 -12.12 5.92
C PRO A 229 21.81 -11.34 7.03
N GLU A 230 23.03 -11.76 7.36
CA GLU A 230 23.88 -11.18 8.42
C GLU A 230 24.27 -9.74 8.14
N ASP A 231 24.43 -9.37 6.87
CA ASP A 231 24.85 -8.04 6.43
C ASP A 231 23.70 -7.08 6.13
N VAL A 232 22.44 -7.52 6.18
CA VAL A 232 21.27 -6.70 5.80
C VAL A 232 21.22 -5.40 6.60
N VAL A 233 21.41 -5.45 7.91
CA VAL A 233 21.35 -4.23 8.76
C VAL A 233 22.46 -3.26 8.37
N LYS A 234 23.71 -3.75 8.22
CA LYS A 234 24.88 -2.96 7.84
C LYS A 234 24.65 -2.27 6.48
N VAL A 235 24.28 -3.03 5.46
CA VAL A 235 24.11 -2.50 4.11
C VAL A 235 22.92 -1.53 4.02
N CYS A 236 21.77 -1.87 4.62
CA CYS A 236 20.61 -0.99 4.63
C CYS A 236 20.87 0.32 5.37
N SER A 237 21.57 0.28 6.53
CA SER A 237 21.91 1.49 7.26
C SER A 237 22.81 2.42 6.46
N GLU A 238 23.81 1.91 5.75
CA GLU A 238 24.67 2.73 4.91
C GLU A 238 23.92 3.33 3.71
N ILE A 239 22.98 2.61 3.10
CA ILE A 239 22.10 3.18 2.07
C ILE A 239 21.24 4.32 2.63
N ILE A 240 20.71 4.17 3.85
CA ILE A 240 19.94 5.22 4.52
C ILE A 240 20.83 6.44 4.79
N LEU A 241 22.06 6.23 5.26
CA LEU A 241 23.02 7.30 5.54
C LEU A 241 23.49 8.00 4.26
N LEU A 242 23.75 7.28 3.16
CA LEU A 242 24.00 7.88 1.85
C LEU A 242 22.85 8.80 1.41
N PHE A 243 21.62 8.34 1.58
CA PHE A 243 20.44 9.16 1.27
C PHE A 243 20.34 10.39 2.19
N ARG A 244 20.63 10.26 3.49
CA ARG A 244 20.67 11.36 4.46
C ARG A 244 21.68 12.43 4.02
N ASP A 245 22.88 12.00 3.63
CA ASP A 245 24.03 12.87 3.40
C ASP A 245 24.00 13.52 2.01
N HIS A 246 23.48 12.83 0.99
CA HIS A 246 23.54 13.26 -0.41
C HIS A 246 22.18 13.53 -1.06
N GLY A 247 21.06 13.16 -0.42
CA GLY A 247 19.72 13.43 -0.95
C GLY A 247 19.41 14.91 -0.96
N SER A 248 18.81 15.39 -2.06
CA SER A 248 18.41 16.80 -2.18
C SER A 248 17.47 17.22 -1.05
N ARG A 249 17.66 18.46 -0.55
CA ARG A 249 16.86 19.07 0.52
C ARG A 249 16.16 20.36 0.10
N GLU A 250 16.28 20.77 -1.15
CA GLU A 250 15.79 22.04 -1.66
C GLU A 250 14.29 22.01 -1.93
N ILE A 251 13.85 21.21 -2.90
CA ILE A 251 12.47 21.15 -3.37
C ILE A 251 11.81 19.89 -2.79
N ARG A 252 10.87 20.08 -1.88
CA ARG A 252 10.26 18.98 -1.12
C ARG A 252 9.59 17.89 -1.98
N SER A 253 9.11 18.20 -3.16
CA SER A 253 8.58 17.24 -4.12
C SER A 253 9.67 16.41 -4.83
N LYS A 254 10.93 16.86 -4.77
CA LYS A 254 12.09 16.21 -5.40
C LYS A 254 13.14 15.68 -4.41
N ASN A 255 12.75 15.39 -3.17
CA ASN A 255 13.65 14.98 -2.09
C ASN A 255 13.63 13.49 -1.75
N ARG A 256 12.94 12.63 -2.53
CA ARG A 256 12.92 11.17 -2.32
C ARG A 256 14.22 10.53 -2.82
N LEU A 257 14.58 9.36 -2.27
CA LEU A 257 15.75 8.58 -2.72
C LEU A 257 15.77 8.37 -4.25
N ALA A 258 14.60 8.19 -4.86
CA ALA A 258 14.45 8.04 -6.30
C ALA A 258 15.13 9.16 -7.10
N PHE A 259 15.12 10.40 -6.61
CA PHE A 259 15.75 11.53 -7.30
C PHE A 259 17.28 11.51 -7.18
N LEU A 260 17.82 11.02 -6.05
CA LEU A 260 19.25 10.79 -5.91
C LEU A 260 19.72 9.69 -6.87
N ILE A 261 18.93 8.61 -7.01
CA ILE A 261 19.22 7.54 -7.98
C ILE A 261 19.10 8.04 -9.43
N GLU A 262 18.11 8.91 -9.73
CA GLU A 262 17.98 9.53 -11.06
C GLU A 262 19.17 10.43 -11.41
N GLU A 263 19.70 11.18 -10.44
CA GLU A 263 20.82 12.10 -10.62
C GLU A 263 22.17 11.37 -10.73
N TRP A 264 22.41 10.39 -9.88
CA TRP A 264 23.70 9.70 -9.80
C TRP A 264 23.82 8.51 -10.75
N GLY A 265 22.71 7.86 -11.07
CA GLY A 265 22.68 6.54 -11.66
C GLY A 265 23.04 5.44 -10.64
N GLU A 266 22.65 4.21 -10.93
CA GLU A 266 22.84 3.05 -10.06
C GLU A 266 24.34 2.74 -9.85
N ALA A 267 25.17 2.89 -10.89
CA ALA A 267 26.60 2.60 -10.84
C ALA A 267 27.37 3.53 -9.88
N LYS A 268 27.08 4.85 -9.91
CA LYS A 268 27.70 5.82 -8.97
C LYS A 268 27.22 5.58 -7.56
N PHE A 269 25.92 5.31 -7.39
CA PHE A 269 25.35 5.02 -6.06
C PHE A 269 25.95 3.74 -5.47
N ARG A 270 26.09 2.68 -6.27
CA ARG A 270 26.74 1.41 -5.87
C ARG A 270 28.20 1.62 -5.47
N LYS A 271 28.96 2.43 -6.23
CA LYS A 271 30.35 2.77 -5.90
C LYS A 271 30.45 3.51 -4.57
N ALA A 272 29.61 4.52 -4.33
CA ALA A 272 29.57 5.25 -3.07
C ALA A 272 29.20 4.34 -1.88
N LEU A 273 28.28 3.39 -2.08
CA LEU A 273 27.96 2.40 -1.07
C LEU A 273 29.15 1.48 -0.76
N GLN A 274 29.88 1.01 -1.77
CA GLN A 274 31.08 0.20 -1.60
C GLN A 274 32.17 0.94 -0.83
N GLU A 275 32.40 2.21 -1.16
CA GLU A 275 33.37 3.07 -0.46
C GLU A 275 32.99 3.26 1.01
N LYS A 276 31.70 3.47 1.30
CA LYS A 276 31.18 3.67 2.66
C LYS A 276 31.23 2.40 3.51
N LEU A 277 31.01 1.25 2.91
CA LEU A 277 31.12 -0.06 3.57
C LEU A 277 32.58 -0.50 3.77
N ASN A 278 33.52 0.10 3.04
CA ASN A 278 34.93 -0.31 2.95
C ASN A 278 35.06 -1.82 2.64
N ASP A 279 34.21 -2.34 1.77
CA ASP A 279 34.12 -3.74 1.43
C ASP A 279 33.66 -3.92 -0.02
N LYS A 280 34.03 -5.05 -0.66
CA LYS A 280 33.65 -5.35 -2.04
C LYS A 280 32.20 -5.86 -2.06
N LEU A 281 31.34 -5.17 -2.81
CA LEU A 281 29.96 -5.58 -2.99
C LEU A 281 29.86 -6.78 -3.95
N THR A 282 29.19 -7.83 -3.50
CA THR A 282 28.84 -8.98 -4.33
C THR A 282 27.81 -8.58 -5.38
N PRO A 283 27.97 -8.92 -6.67
CA PRO A 283 26.95 -8.70 -7.70
C PRO A 283 25.65 -9.44 -7.37
N SER A 284 24.53 -9.00 -7.97
CA SER A 284 23.22 -9.62 -7.78
C SER A 284 23.24 -11.11 -8.08
N GLY A 285 22.57 -11.89 -7.22
CA GLY A 285 22.29 -13.31 -7.44
C GLY A 285 21.08 -13.53 -8.35
N VAL A 286 20.76 -14.80 -8.57
CA VAL A 286 19.55 -15.21 -9.31
C VAL A 286 18.31 -14.82 -8.50
N ASP A 287 17.43 -14.06 -9.11
CA ASP A 287 16.16 -13.61 -8.50
C ASP A 287 15.20 -14.81 -8.31
N LEU A 288 14.73 -14.99 -7.11
CA LEU A 288 13.83 -16.11 -6.74
C LEU A 288 12.36 -15.71 -6.70
N ARG A 289 12.02 -14.48 -7.08
CA ARG A 289 10.63 -14.05 -7.17
C ARG A 289 9.88 -14.81 -8.27
N SER A 290 8.58 -14.92 -8.10
CA SER A 290 7.63 -15.42 -9.10
C SER A 290 6.65 -14.31 -9.51
N ASN A 291 5.92 -14.53 -10.61
CA ASN A 291 4.83 -13.62 -11.01
C ASN A 291 3.52 -13.89 -10.24
N GLN A 292 3.54 -14.77 -9.24
CA GLN A 292 2.35 -15.07 -8.46
C GLN A 292 2.12 -14.00 -7.41
N LYS A 293 0.97 -13.32 -7.49
CA LYS A 293 0.47 -12.44 -6.44
C LYS A 293 -0.27 -13.27 -5.40
N SER A 294 -0.11 -12.92 -4.13
CA SER A 294 -0.89 -13.51 -3.06
C SER A 294 -1.33 -12.44 -2.07
N GLU A 295 -2.64 -12.30 -1.91
CA GLU A 295 -3.24 -11.44 -0.88
C GLU A 295 -3.32 -12.17 0.48
N HIS A 296 -2.98 -13.46 0.51
CA HIS A 296 -3.06 -14.32 1.69
C HIS A 296 -4.43 -14.35 2.38
N ILE A 297 -5.51 -14.09 1.63
CA ILE A 297 -6.90 -14.20 2.09
C ILE A 297 -7.39 -15.61 1.72
N GLY A 298 -7.82 -16.36 2.72
CA GLY A 298 -8.18 -17.77 2.57
C GLY A 298 -7.60 -18.64 3.67
N ILE A 299 -7.66 -19.94 3.47
CA ILE A 299 -7.09 -20.96 4.37
C ILE A 299 -5.89 -21.58 3.70
N TYR A 300 -4.75 -21.57 4.39
CA TYR A 300 -3.49 -22.06 3.84
C TYR A 300 -2.73 -22.91 4.84
N ARG A 301 -2.12 -24.00 4.37
CA ARG A 301 -1.18 -24.80 5.15
C ARG A 301 0.11 -24.02 5.38
N GLN A 302 0.66 -24.12 6.59
CA GLN A 302 1.97 -23.60 6.91
C GLN A 302 3.07 -24.61 6.58
N LYS A 303 4.34 -24.15 6.53
CA LYS A 303 5.50 -25.05 6.43
C LYS A 303 5.66 -25.92 7.68
N GLN A 304 5.14 -25.45 8.80
CA GLN A 304 5.03 -26.24 10.02
C GLN A 304 3.90 -27.25 9.88
N SER A 305 4.20 -28.52 10.18
CA SER A 305 3.23 -29.60 10.07
C SER A 305 2.03 -29.38 10.99
N SER A 306 0.85 -29.77 10.52
CA SER A 306 -0.42 -29.71 11.26
C SER A 306 -0.86 -28.30 11.69
N LEU A 307 -0.27 -27.25 11.09
CA LEU A 307 -0.66 -25.86 11.30
C LEU A 307 -1.15 -25.21 10.01
N SER A 308 -2.13 -24.33 10.17
CA SER A 308 -2.68 -23.50 9.09
C SER A 308 -2.69 -22.04 9.50
N TYR A 309 -2.78 -21.14 8.52
CA TYR A 309 -3.17 -19.75 8.75
C TYR A 309 -4.46 -19.42 8.00
N VAL A 310 -5.24 -18.53 8.59
CA VAL A 310 -6.49 -18.05 8.01
C VAL A 310 -6.39 -16.55 7.80
N GLY A 311 -6.43 -16.14 6.53
CA GLY A 311 -6.45 -14.73 6.14
C GLY A 311 -7.88 -14.24 5.96
N LEU A 312 -8.21 -13.12 6.58
CA LEU A 312 -9.53 -12.51 6.63
C LEU A 312 -9.53 -11.15 5.94
N LYS A 313 -10.53 -10.87 5.13
CA LYS A 313 -10.70 -9.56 4.51
C LYS A 313 -11.35 -8.58 5.49
N VAL A 314 -10.62 -7.53 5.84
CA VAL A 314 -11.20 -6.35 6.51
C VAL A 314 -11.60 -5.36 5.42
N PRO A 315 -12.90 -5.13 5.18
CA PRO A 315 -13.34 -4.24 4.11
C PRO A 315 -12.67 -2.87 4.22
N VAL A 316 -11.95 -2.46 3.17
CA VAL A 316 -11.16 -1.21 3.07
C VAL A 316 -10.22 -0.94 4.26
N GLY A 317 -9.94 -1.96 5.08
CA GLY A 317 -9.00 -1.88 6.22
C GLY A 317 -9.49 -1.05 7.40
N ARG A 318 -10.79 -0.76 7.53
CA ARG A 318 -11.36 -0.06 8.70
C ARG A 318 -12.09 -1.04 9.61
N ILE A 319 -11.75 -1.03 10.89
CA ILE A 319 -12.31 -1.94 11.89
C ILE A 319 -12.60 -1.19 13.20
N HIS A 320 -13.71 -1.53 13.86
CA HIS A 320 -13.98 -1.08 15.22
C HIS A 320 -13.11 -1.83 16.24
N ALA A 321 -12.65 -1.11 17.25
CA ALA A 321 -11.77 -1.65 18.27
C ALA A 321 -12.35 -2.86 19.01
N ASP A 322 -13.67 -2.91 19.24
CA ASP A 322 -14.30 -4.07 19.85
C ASP A 322 -14.16 -5.32 18.98
N LYS A 323 -14.45 -5.21 17.67
CA LYS A 323 -14.28 -6.33 16.73
C LYS A 323 -12.84 -6.79 16.61
N LEU A 324 -11.88 -5.85 16.60
CA LEU A 324 -10.46 -6.22 16.57
C LEU A 324 -10.00 -6.85 17.89
N GLN A 325 -10.54 -6.43 19.02
CA GLN A 325 -10.30 -7.07 20.32
C GLN A 325 -10.84 -8.50 20.34
N ASP A 326 -12.02 -8.74 19.80
CA ASP A 326 -12.60 -10.08 19.72
C ASP A 326 -11.80 -10.97 18.76
N ILE A 327 -11.30 -10.44 17.65
CA ILE A 327 -10.32 -11.15 16.80
C ILE A 327 -9.05 -11.52 17.57
N ALA A 328 -8.58 -10.66 18.48
CA ALA A 328 -7.42 -10.98 19.33
C ALA A 328 -7.71 -12.14 20.30
N LEU A 329 -8.93 -12.19 20.86
CA LEU A 329 -9.37 -13.33 21.68
C LEU A 329 -9.53 -14.62 20.85
N ILE A 330 -10.04 -14.52 19.64
CA ILE A 330 -10.13 -15.65 18.70
C ILE A 330 -8.74 -16.18 18.36
N ALA A 331 -7.76 -15.30 18.11
CA ALA A 331 -6.38 -15.70 17.84
C ALA A 331 -5.73 -16.41 19.04
N GLU A 332 -6.04 -16.04 20.28
CA GLU A 332 -5.59 -16.76 21.49
C GLU A 332 -6.27 -18.13 21.62
N LYS A 333 -7.57 -18.20 21.36
CA LYS A 333 -8.36 -19.43 21.50
C LYS A 333 -7.95 -20.51 20.50
N TYR A 334 -7.73 -20.11 19.25
CA TYR A 334 -7.53 -21.05 18.15
C TYR A 334 -6.10 -21.15 17.67
N GLY A 335 -5.27 -20.13 17.84
CA GLY A 335 -3.86 -20.06 17.47
C GLY A 335 -2.95 -19.91 18.69
N ASN A 336 -1.90 -19.12 18.53
CA ASN A 336 -0.95 -18.74 19.58
C ASN A 336 -1.09 -17.26 20.01
N GLY A 337 -2.15 -16.59 19.65
CA GLY A 337 -2.39 -15.16 19.92
C GLY A 337 -1.68 -14.21 18.94
N GLU A 338 -1.01 -14.70 17.92
CA GLU A 338 -0.40 -13.87 16.89
C GLU A 338 -1.44 -13.39 15.87
N ILE A 339 -1.34 -12.13 15.46
CA ILE A 339 -2.16 -11.51 14.44
C ILE A 339 -1.24 -10.76 13.47
N ARG A 340 -1.49 -10.86 12.18
CA ARG A 340 -0.68 -10.19 11.18
C ARG A 340 -1.53 -9.31 10.27
N PHE A 341 -1.02 -8.12 9.96
CA PHE A 341 -1.64 -7.18 9.02
C PHE A 341 -0.98 -7.28 7.65
N SER A 342 -1.79 -7.29 6.60
CA SER A 342 -1.28 -7.29 5.23
C SER A 342 -1.29 -5.89 4.62
N HIS A 343 -0.55 -5.70 3.53
CA HIS A 343 -0.56 -4.47 2.73
C HIS A 343 -1.89 -4.25 2.00
N SER A 344 -2.68 -5.30 1.79
CA SER A 344 -4.01 -5.26 1.17
C SER A 344 -5.15 -4.95 2.15
N ASN A 345 -4.82 -4.34 3.30
CA ASN A 345 -5.77 -3.95 4.35
C ASN A 345 -6.52 -5.15 4.98
N SER A 346 -5.87 -6.30 5.07
CA SER A 346 -6.44 -7.53 5.62
C SER A 346 -5.68 -7.97 6.86
N LEU A 347 -6.19 -8.96 7.57
CA LEU A 347 -5.55 -9.56 8.73
C LEU A 347 -5.43 -11.09 8.58
N ILE A 348 -4.48 -11.68 9.29
CA ILE A 348 -4.20 -13.11 9.25
C ILE A 348 -4.10 -13.62 10.68
N ILE A 349 -4.75 -14.75 10.95
CA ILE A 349 -4.62 -15.54 12.18
C ILE A 349 -3.75 -16.76 11.85
N PRO A 350 -2.48 -16.78 12.26
CA PRO A 350 -1.58 -17.89 12.00
C PRO A 350 -1.62 -18.95 13.13
N ASN A 351 -0.84 -20.02 12.92
CA ASN A 351 -0.55 -21.05 13.91
C ASN A 351 -1.79 -21.78 14.45
N VAL A 352 -2.78 -21.94 13.57
CA VAL A 352 -4.03 -22.64 13.90
C VAL A 352 -3.82 -24.15 13.72
N PRO A 353 -3.89 -24.98 14.79
CA PRO A 353 -3.84 -26.44 14.67
C PRO A 353 -5.01 -26.95 13.84
N ASP A 354 -4.77 -27.97 13.02
CA ASP A 354 -5.80 -28.57 12.16
C ASP A 354 -7.07 -28.96 12.90
N GLN A 355 -6.92 -29.47 14.11
CA GLN A 355 -8.05 -29.88 14.96
C GLN A 355 -8.92 -28.69 15.40
N LYS A 356 -8.36 -27.48 15.48
CA LYS A 356 -9.06 -26.26 15.87
C LYS A 356 -9.63 -25.48 14.68
N LEU A 357 -9.18 -25.80 13.45
CA LEU A 357 -9.54 -25.03 12.26
C LEU A 357 -11.07 -24.99 12.04
N GLY A 358 -11.74 -26.13 12.15
CA GLY A 358 -13.19 -26.18 11.99
C GLY A 358 -13.95 -25.28 12.96
N GLY A 359 -13.52 -25.23 14.23
CA GLY A 359 -14.08 -24.33 15.24
C GLY A 359 -13.83 -22.84 14.92
N LEU A 360 -12.61 -22.50 14.49
CA LEU A 360 -12.29 -21.14 14.07
C LEU A 360 -13.20 -20.65 12.93
N LEU A 361 -13.45 -21.48 11.94
CA LEU A 361 -14.29 -21.13 10.78
C LEU A 361 -15.77 -20.94 11.12
N GLN A 362 -16.21 -21.38 12.29
CA GLN A 362 -17.59 -21.16 12.77
C GLN A 362 -17.74 -19.85 13.57
N GLU A 363 -16.65 -19.21 13.99
CA GLU A 363 -16.71 -17.96 14.73
C GLU A 363 -17.43 -16.87 13.91
N PRO A 364 -18.38 -16.12 14.51
CA PRO A 364 -19.18 -15.12 13.79
C PRO A 364 -18.33 -14.05 13.08
N LEU A 365 -17.28 -13.55 13.74
CA LEU A 365 -16.40 -12.53 13.15
C LEU A 365 -15.54 -13.09 12.01
N VAL A 366 -15.17 -14.37 12.03
CA VAL A 366 -14.45 -15.02 10.94
C VAL A 366 -15.36 -15.17 9.70
N LYS A 367 -16.68 -15.35 9.91
CA LYS A 367 -17.68 -15.32 8.84
C LYS A 367 -17.93 -13.90 8.33
N GLU A 368 -17.98 -12.90 9.22
CA GLU A 368 -18.19 -11.49 8.86
C GLU A 368 -17.03 -10.95 8.03
N PHE A 369 -15.78 -11.08 8.51
CA PHE A 369 -14.60 -10.63 7.79
C PHE A 369 -14.15 -11.58 6.68
N THR A 370 -14.79 -12.65 6.53
CA THR A 370 -14.71 -13.73 5.54
C THR A 370 -13.29 -14.06 5.01
N TYR A 371 -12.98 -15.34 4.97
CA TYR A 371 -11.81 -15.89 4.28
C TYR A 371 -12.12 -16.26 2.81
N HIS A 372 -13.38 -16.10 2.38
CA HIS A 372 -13.85 -16.27 0.99
C HIS A 372 -14.60 -15.03 0.49
N PRO A 373 -13.95 -13.86 0.45
CA PRO A 373 -14.60 -12.69 -0.13
C PRO A 373 -14.80 -12.89 -1.64
N SER A 374 -15.74 -12.13 -2.21
CA SER A 374 -15.88 -12.07 -3.67
C SER A 374 -14.57 -11.70 -4.36
N SER A 375 -14.47 -12.00 -5.64
CA SER A 375 -13.32 -11.70 -6.47
C SER A 375 -12.97 -10.21 -6.49
N ILE A 376 -13.98 -9.34 -6.42
CA ILE A 376 -13.81 -7.87 -6.41
C ILE A 376 -13.40 -7.39 -5.01
N MET A 377 -14.09 -7.85 -3.96
CA MET A 377 -13.77 -7.45 -2.58
C MET A 377 -12.38 -7.92 -2.16
N LYS A 378 -11.92 -9.07 -2.65
CA LYS A 378 -10.61 -9.63 -2.33
C LYS A 378 -9.47 -8.67 -2.65
N GLY A 379 -9.50 -8.04 -3.82
CA GLY A 379 -8.47 -7.11 -4.31
C GLY A 379 -8.78 -5.63 -4.02
N LEU A 380 -9.82 -5.31 -3.25
CA LEU A 380 -10.19 -3.93 -2.95
C LEU A 380 -9.26 -3.32 -1.91
N VAL A 381 -8.58 -2.23 -2.25
CA VAL A 381 -7.74 -1.45 -1.34
C VAL A 381 -8.12 0.03 -1.41
N SER A 382 -8.24 0.69 -0.27
CA SER A 382 -8.57 2.11 -0.21
C SER A 382 -7.69 2.86 0.78
N CYS A 383 -7.27 4.08 0.42
CA CYS A 383 -6.68 5.00 1.37
C CYS A 383 -7.77 5.55 2.32
N VAL A 384 -7.36 6.40 3.28
CA VAL A 384 -8.27 6.85 4.33
C VAL A 384 -9.32 7.87 3.88
N GLY A 385 -9.12 8.53 2.73
CA GLY A 385 -10.05 9.53 2.22
C GLY A 385 -10.09 10.85 2.98
N ILE A 386 -11.05 11.71 2.59
CA ILE A 386 -11.16 13.09 3.11
C ILE A 386 -11.61 13.14 4.57
N ASP A 387 -12.29 12.12 5.09
CA ASP A 387 -12.79 12.10 6.47
C ASP A 387 -11.69 12.37 7.51
N TYR A 388 -10.48 11.88 7.23
CA TYR A 388 -9.33 11.99 8.15
C TYR A 388 -8.04 12.46 7.47
N CYS A 389 -8.07 12.85 6.20
CA CYS A 389 -6.87 13.27 5.47
C CYS A 389 -7.08 14.60 4.77
N HIS A 390 -6.37 15.65 5.22
CA HIS A 390 -6.41 16.98 4.62
C HIS A 390 -5.83 17.08 3.19
N LEU A 391 -5.16 16.02 2.70
CA LEU A 391 -4.64 15.96 1.33
C LEU A 391 -5.61 15.28 0.37
N ALA A 392 -6.55 14.49 0.88
CA ALA A 392 -7.53 13.82 0.04
C ALA A 392 -8.57 14.83 -0.47
N THR A 393 -8.99 14.64 -1.71
CA THR A 393 -9.98 15.47 -2.38
C THR A 393 -11.39 14.87 -2.29
N ILE A 394 -11.47 13.54 -2.11
CA ILE A 394 -12.73 12.81 -2.05
C ILE A 394 -12.74 11.83 -0.86
N GLU A 395 -13.94 11.41 -0.46
CA GLU A 395 -14.13 10.25 0.37
C GLU A 395 -13.80 8.99 -0.45
N THR A 396 -13.11 8.01 0.14
CA THR A 396 -12.65 6.85 -0.62
C THR A 396 -13.16 5.51 -0.09
N LYS A 397 -13.30 5.34 1.23
CA LYS A 397 -13.63 4.03 1.82
C LYS A 397 -15.07 3.60 1.55
N SER A 398 -16.03 4.47 1.86
CA SER A 398 -17.46 4.17 1.64
C SER A 398 -17.77 4.06 0.16
N ARG A 399 -17.19 4.95 -0.68
CA ARG A 399 -17.33 4.88 -2.15
C ARG A 399 -16.74 3.61 -2.72
N ALA A 400 -15.57 3.19 -2.26
CA ALA A 400 -14.94 1.96 -2.70
C ALA A 400 -15.80 0.74 -2.37
N LEU A 401 -16.40 0.70 -1.18
CA LEU A 401 -17.31 -0.37 -0.78
C LEU A 401 -18.60 -0.37 -1.60
N GLN A 402 -19.18 0.80 -1.84
CA GLN A 402 -20.39 0.93 -2.66
C GLN A 402 -20.15 0.43 -4.08
N VAL A 403 -19.10 0.94 -4.74
CA VAL A 403 -18.76 0.53 -6.12
C VAL A 403 -18.44 -0.95 -6.19
N ALA A 404 -17.69 -1.50 -5.22
CA ALA A 404 -17.39 -2.92 -5.17
C ALA A 404 -18.66 -3.76 -5.07
N LYS A 405 -19.61 -3.40 -4.20
CA LYS A 405 -20.89 -4.09 -4.04
C LYS A 405 -21.74 -4.05 -5.31
N GLU A 406 -21.85 -2.87 -5.95
CA GLU A 406 -22.58 -2.75 -7.21
C GLU A 406 -21.96 -3.59 -8.34
N LEU A 407 -20.62 -3.74 -8.35
CA LEU A 407 -19.94 -4.59 -9.32
C LEU A 407 -20.11 -6.07 -9.01
N GLU A 408 -20.11 -6.48 -7.74
CA GLU A 408 -20.39 -7.86 -7.31
C GLU A 408 -21.76 -8.33 -7.78
N ASP A 409 -22.79 -7.49 -7.60
CA ASP A 409 -24.15 -7.78 -8.05
C ASP A 409 -24.26 -7.97 -9.58
N LYS A 410 -23.43 -7.24 -10.35
CA LYS A 410 -23.46 -7.23 -11.81
C LYS A 410 -22.50 -8.22 -12.46
N LEU A 411 -21.44 -8.59 -11.77
CA LEU A 411 -20.32 -9.39 -12.27
C LEU A 411 -19.96 -10.53 -11.29
N PRO A 412 -20.90 -11.40 -10.90
CA PRO A 412 -20.70 -12.41 -9.86
C PRO A 412 -19.59 -13.43 -10.21
N ASP A 413 -19.41 -13.73 -11.49
CA ASP A 413 -18.46 -14.73 -11.99
C ASP A 413 -17.11 -14.13 -12.45
N THR A 414 -16.81 -12.88 -12.05
CA THR A 414 -15.55 -12.26 -12.46
C THR A 414 -14.35 -12.84 -11.71
N GLU A 415 -13.22 -12.93 -12.40
CA GLU A 415 -11.96 -13.29 -11.75
C GLU A 415 -11.48 -12.21 -10.76
N SER A 416 -10.55 -12.60 -9.89
CA SER A 416 -9.99 -11.68 -8.90
C SER A 416 -9.28 -10.51 -9.59
N ILE A 417 -9.67 -9.30 -9.22
CA ILE A 417 -9.16 -8.04 -9.73
C ILE A 417 -8.73 -7.14 -8.57
N ASN A 418 -7.54 -6.54 -8.68
CA ASN A 418 -7.07 -5.56 -7.70
C ASN A 418 -7.57 -4.18 -8.08
N MET A 419 -8.47 -3.62 -7.27
CA MET A 419 -9.02 -2.28 -7.45
C MET A 419 -8.57 -1.38 -6.28
N HIS A 420 -7.71 -0.41 -6.58
CA HIS A 420 -7.07 0.43 -5.58
C HIS A 420 -7.49 1.89 -5.69
N TRP A 421 -7.94 2.48 -4.55
CA TRP A 421 -8.42 3.85 -4.45
C TRP A 421 -7.43 4.75 -3.73
N SER A 422 -7.03 5.83 -4.37
CA SER A 422 -6.25 6.92 -3.76
C SER A 422 -7.03 8.23 -3.84
N GLY A 423 -7.28 8.88 -2.72
CA GLY A 423 -8.01 10.14 -2.65
C GLY A 423 -7.22 11.37 -3.11
N CYS A 424 -5.95 11.22 -3.48
CA CYS A 424 -5.09 12.29 -3.99
C CYS A 424 -3.79 11.73 -4.62
N PRO A 425 -2.99 12.58 -5.34
CA PRO A 425 -1.73 12.17 -5.96
C PRO A 425 -0.64 11.65 -5.01
N ALA A 426 -0.85 11.72 -3.68
CA ALA A 426 0.06 11.08 -2.72
C ALA A 426 0.11 9.54 -2.85
N GLY A 427 -0.84 8.92 -3.55
CA GLY A 427 -0.81 7.53 -3.96
C GLY A 427 -0.88 6.52 -2.82
N CYS A 428 -1.49 6.87 -1.68
CA CYS A 428 -1.50 6.03 -0.48
C CYS A 428 -2.26 4.70 -0.66
N GLY A 429 -3.18 4.61 -1.62
CA GLY A 429 -3.87 3.37 -2.00
C GLY A 429 -3.11 2.54 -3.03
N ASN A 430 -1.94 2.97 -3.49
CA ASN A 430 -1.11 2.26 -4.49
C ASN A 430 -1.83 2.05 -5.85
N HIS A 431 -2.64 3.02 -6.28
CA HIS A 431 -3.50 2.92 -7.48
C HIS A 431 -2.73 2.63 -8.78
N LEU A 432 -1.44 2.97 -8.87
CA LEU A 432 -0.67 2.76 -10.10
C LEU A 432 -0.07 1.36 -10.25
N VAL A 433 -0.24 0.47 -9.27
CA VAL A 433 0.22 -0.91 -9.38
C VAL A 433 -0.91 -1.92 -9.22
N ALA A 434 -2.14 -1.45 -9.33
CA ALA A 434 -3.34 -2.25 -9.36
C ALA A 434 -3.78 -2.57 -10.81
N ASP A 435 -4.62 -3.57 -10.95
CA ASP A 435 -5.29 -3.87 -12.22
C ASP A 435 -6.16 -2.70 -12.65
N ILE A 436 -6.94 -2.14 -11.69
CA ILE A 436 -7.69 -0.90 -11.81
C ILE A 436 -7.26 0.05 -10.69
N GLY A 437 -6.71 1.19 -11.07
CA GLY A 437 -6.33 2.26 -10.17
C GLY A 437 -7.29 3.45 -10.28
N LEU A 438 -7.71 3.98 -9.13
CA LEU A 438 -8.65 5.10 -9.06
C LEU A 438 -8.02 6.25 -8.27
N LEU A 439 -7.90 7.41 -8.91
CA LEU A 439 -7.30 8.60 -8.32
C LEU A 439 -8.34 9.69 -8.17
N GLY A 440 -8.68 10.01 -6.93
CA GLY A 440 -9.71 11.00 -6.59
C GLY A 440 -9.35 12.43 -6.95
N LYS A 441 -10.36 13.15 -7.43
CA LYS A 441 -10.33 14.57 -7.76
C LYS A 441 -11.72 15.17 -7.60
N LYS A 442 -11.82 16.48 -7.70
CA LYS A 442 -13.09 17.20 -7.83
C LYS A 442 -13.19 17.82 -9.21
N ILE A 443 -14.38 17.77 -9.81
CA ILE A 443 -14.66 18.37 -11.11
C ILE A 443 -15.90 19.26 -11.01
N LYS A 444 -16.03 20.21 -11.93
CA LYS A 444 -17.27 20.97 -12.13
C LYS A 444 -18.18 20.21 -13.11
N GLN A 445 -19.44 20.03 -12.75
CA GLN A 445 -20.49 19.49 -13.61
C GLN A 445 -21.67 20.47 -13.58
N GLY A 446 -21.77 21.30 -14.62
CA GLY A 446 -22.63 22.46 -14.60
C GLY A 446 -22.20 23.45 -13.50
N ASN A 447 -23.13 23.81 -12.60
CA ASN A 447 -22.87 24.72 -11.48
C ASN A 447 -22.40 24.00 -10.19
N GLU A 448 -22.30 22.68 -10.19
CA GLU A 448 -21.96 21.88 -9.01
C GLU A 448 -20.52 21.37 -9.07
N VAL A 449 -19.93 21.18 -7.89
CA VAL A 449 -18.63 20.51 -7.73
C VAL A 449 -18.89 19.10 -7.24
N VAL A 450 -18.58 18.12 -8.08
CA VAL A 450 -18.80 16.70 -7.79
C VAL A 450 -17.48 15.94 -7.58
N ASP A 451 -17.57 14.86 -6.82
CA ASP A 451 -16.45 13.93 -6.64
C ASP A 451 -16.28 13.08 -7.90
N ALA A 452 -15.05 12.98 -8.37
CA ALA A 452 -14.69 12.21 -9.55
C ALA A 452 -13.37 11.46 -9.35
N VAL A 453 -13.07 10.58 -10.30
CA VAL A 453 -11.79 9.85 -10.34
C VAL A 453 -11.20 9.86 -11.75
N ASP A 454 -9.86 9.85 -11.80
CA ASP A 454 -9.15 9.37 -12.98
C ASP A 454 -8.99 7.84 -12.85
N VAL A 455 -9.22 7.12 -13.95
CA VAL A 455 -9.14 5.66 -14.02
C VAL A 455 -7.84 5.24 -14.69
N PHE A 456 -7.09 4.37 -14.03
CA PHE A 456 -5.84 3.79 -14.50
C PHE A 456 -5.99 2.28 -14.64
N MET A 457 -5.29 1.65 -15.60
CA MET A 457 -5.36 0.21 -15.82
C MET A 457 -4.00 -0.41 -16.14
N GLY A 458 -3.88 -1.71 -15.82
CA GLY A 458 -2.76 -2.55 -16.21
C GLY A 458 -1.48 -2.33 -15.39
N GLY A 459 -1.61 -1.85 -14.15
CA GLY A 459 -0.52 -1.84 -13.18
C GLY A 459 -0.21 -3.23 -12.67
N ARG A 460 1.05 -3.48 -12.33
CA ARG A 460 1.51 -4.73 -11.73
C ARG A 460 2.83 -4.55 -11.01
N THR A 461 3.09 -5.43 -10.06
CA THR A 461 4.34 -5.61 -9.33
C THR A 461 4.91 -6.99 -9.60
N GLY A 462 6.02 -7.37 -8.99
CA GLY A 462 6.71 -8.64 -9.21
C GLY A 462 7.91 -8.52 -10.15
N ILE A 463 8.25 -9.59 -10.88
CA ILE A 463 9.46 -9.65 -11.71
C ILE A 463 9.41 -8.67 -12.89
N ASP A 464 8.23 -8.45 -13.47
CA ASP A 464 8.02 -7.51 -14.58
C ASP A 464 7.05 -6.40 -14.14
N PRO A 465 7.50 -5.48 -13.26
CA PRO A 465 6.67 -4.45 -12.68
C PRO A 465 6.34 -3.35 -13.69
N LYS A 466 5.13 -2.81 -13.60
CA LYS A 466 4.66 -1.76 -14.49
C LYS A 466 3.68 -0.83 -13.79
N LEU A 467 3.84 0.46 -14.01
CA LEU A 467 2.85 1.44 -13.59
C LEU A 467 1.62 1.40 -14.51
N ALA A 468 0.44 1.50 -13.92
CA ALA A 468 -0.83 1.59 -14.63
C ALA A 468 -0.84 2.82 -15.55
N THR A 469 -1.54 2.69 -16.67
CA THR A 469 -1.73 3.77 -17.63
C THR A 469 -3.10 4.41 -17.39
N LYS A 470 -3.18 5.74 -17.38
CA LYS A 470 -4.45 6.46 -17.33
C LYS A 470 -5.25 6.16 -18.59
N VAL A 471 -6.48 5.70 -18.44
CA VAL A 471 -7.38 5.34 -19.52
C VAL A 471 -8.60 6.24 -19.62
N MET A 472 -9.05 6.80 -18.50
CA MET A 472 -10.14 7.78 -18.45
C MET A 472 -9.82 8.87 -17.43
N GLU A 473 -10.35 10.06 -17.67
CA GLU A 473 -10.28 11.22 -16.78
C GLU A 473 -11.67 11.67 -16.40
N ASP A 474 -11.77 12.32 -15.24
CA ASP A 474 -12.95 13.06 -14.81
C ASP A 474 -14.24 12.22 -14.73
N VAL A 475 -14.12 10.93 -14.39
CA VAL A 475 -15.28 10.04 -14.22
C VAL A 475 -15.99 10.40 -12.92
N PRO A 476 -17.24 10.91 -12.94
CA PRO A 476 -18.01 11.14 -11.71
C PRO A 476 -18.13 9.85 -10.89
N CYS A 477 -17.99 9.96 -9.58
CA CYS A 477 -18.03 8.77 -8.71
C CYS A 477 -19.37 8.01 -8.81
N ASP A 478 -20.47 8.72 -9.06
CA ASP A 478 -21.80 8.13 -9.16
C ASP A 478 -22.02 7.37 -10.48
N GLU A 479 -21.21 7.64 -11.52
CA GLU A 479 -21.21 6.91 -12.80
C GLU A 479 -20.19 5.77 -12.82
N LEU A 480 -19.27 5.73 -11.85
CA LEU A 480 -18.09 4.88 -11.89
C LEU A 480 -18.40 3.38 -11.95
N ALA A 481 -19.39 2.90 -11.19
CA ALA A 481 -19.76 1.48 -11.22
C ALA A 481 -20.24 1.03 -12.61
N LYS A 482 -20.98 1.89 -13.33
CA LYS A 482 -21.40 1.62 -14.71
C LYS A 482 -20.21 1.54 -15.67
N VAL A 483 -19.26 2.46 -15.50
CA VAL A 483 -18.02 2.47 -16.31
C VAL A 483 -17.22 1.20 -16.07
N LEU A 484 -16.98 0.85 -14.82
CA LEU A 484 -16.17 -0.31 -14.45
C LEU A 484 -16.84 -1.65 -14.80
N GLN A 485 -18.17 -1.72 -14.79
CA GLN A 485 -18.93 -2.90 -15.22
C GLN A 485 -18.53 -3.37 -16.63
N HIS A 486 -18.23 -2.45 -17.52
CA HIS A 486 -17.79 -2.78 -18.89
C HIS A 486 -16.27 -3.03 -18.98
N MET A 487 -15.48 -2.39 -18.12
CA MET A 487 -14.01 -2.50 -18.15
C MET A 487 -13.48 -3.79 -17.51
N VAL A 488 -14.09 -4.23 -16.41
CA VAL A 488 -13.65 -5.40 -15.64
C VAL A 488 -13.63 -6.69 -16.48
N PRO A 489 -14.71 -7.07 -17.22
CA PRO A 489 -14.70 -8.29 -18.02
C PRO A 489 -13.66 -8.28 -19.13
N TYR A 490 -13.37 -7.11 -19.69
CA TYR A 490 -12.34 -6.97 -20.71
C TYR A 490 -10.96 -7.23 -20.15
N HIS A 491 -10.65 -6.67 -18.98
CA HIS A 491 -9.37 -6.86 -18.30
C HIS A 491 -9.13 -8.32 -17.91
N THR A 492 -10.13 -9.00 -17.35
CA THR A 492 -10.02 -10.40 -16.94
C THR A 492 -9.82 -11.35 -18.14
N ARG A 493 -10.46 -11.09 -19.27
CA ARG A 493 -10.23 -11.84 -20.52
C ARG A 493 -8.80 -11.69 -21.05
N GLU A 494 -8.21 -10.49 -20.99
CA GLU A 494 -6.82 -10.29 -21.40
C GLU A 494 -5.82 -10.97 -20.48
N LYS A 495 -6.11 -11.09 -19.17
CA LYS A 495 -5.29 -11.85 -18.23
C LYS A 495 -5.27 -13.35 -18.56
N MET A 496 -6.42 -13.93 -18.94
CA MET A 496 -6.53 -15.36 -19.27
C MET A 496 -5.89 -15.71 -20.61
N HIS A 497 -5.90 -14.76 -21.56
CA HIS A 497 -5.41 -14.98 -22.93
C HIS A 497 -4.41 -13.86 -23.31
N PRO A 498 -3.19 -13.84 -22.74
CA PRO A 498 -2.22 -12.82 -23.09
C PRO A 498 -1.87 -12.91 -24.57
N ILE A 499 -2.18 -11.87 -25.33
CA ILE A 499 -1.87 -11.76 -26.76
C ILE A 499 -0.35 -11.65 -26.89
N LYS A 500 0.33 -12.73 -27.29
CA LYS A 500 1.77 -12.74 -27.56
C LYS A 500 2.10 -11.69 -28.62
N GLY A 501 2.93 -10.71 -28.26
CA GLY A 501 3.67 -9.87 -29.19
C GLY A 501 3.05 -8.56 -29.65
N LYS A 502 1.93 -8.06 -29.11
CA LYS A 502 1.39 -6.72 -29.47
C LYS A 502 1.49 -5.71 -28.33
N LYS A 503 1.99 -4.51 -28.64
CA LYS A 503 2.18 -3.43 -27.66
C LYS A 503 0.87 -3.08 -26.94
N TYR A 504 0.82 -3.31 -25.66
CA TYR A 504 -0.30 -3.07 -24.71
C TYR A 504 -1.02 -1.71 -24.87
N LYS A 505 -0.30 -0.67 -25.29
CA LYS A 505 -0.83 0.69 -25.46
C LYS A 505 -2.02 0.82 -26.45
N ARG A 506 -2.18 -0.13 -27.39
CA ARG A 506 -3.21 -0.01 -28.45
C ARG A 506 -4.58 -0.57 -28.04
N ASN A 507 -4.62 -1.57 -27.17
CA ASN A 507 -5.85 -2.32 -26.89
C ASN A 507 -6.73 -1.64 -25.82
N TRP A 508 -6.13 -1.03 -24.80
CA TRP A 508 -6.88 -0.30 -23.76
C TRP A 508 -7.63 0.92 -24.27
N LYS A 509 -7.05 1.65 -25.24
CA LYS A 509 -7.75 2.75 -25.92
C LYS A 509 -9.00 2.29 -26.67
N LYS A 510 -9.01 1.04 -27.17
CA LYS A 510 -10.18 0.47 -27.84
C LYS A 510 -11.26 0.02 -26.85
N ALA A 511 -10.88 -0.52 -25.70
CA ALA A 511 -11.83 -0.94 -24.67
C ALA A 511 -12.55 0.27 -24.01
N SER A 512 -11.81 1.34 -23.69
CA SER A 512 -12.41 2.57 -23.14
C SER A 512 -13.33 3.29 -24.15
N LEU A 513 -13.13 3.06 -25.47
CA LEU A 513 -13.99 3.57 -26.52
C LEU A 513 -15.24 2.70 -26.78
N ALA A 514 -15.28 1.47 -26.26
CA ALA A 514 -16.34 0.49 -26.47
C ALA A 514 -17.38 0.39 -25.35
N ILE A 515 -17.47 1.40 -24.46
CA ILE A 515 -18.45 1.40 -23.37
C ILE A 515 -19.83 1.83 -23.92
N PRO A 516 -20.81 0.94 -23.99
CA PRO A 516 -22.18 1.32 -24.37
C PRO A 516 -22.82 2.10 -23.22
N LEU A 517 -23.44 3.21 -23.51
CA LEU A 517 -24.11 4.06 -22.52
C LEU A 517 -25.63 3.81 -22.41
N GLU A 518 -26.19 2.86 -23.15
CA GLU A 518 -27.60 2.46 -23.07
C GLU A 518 -27.80 0.99 -23.38
N GLU A 519 -28.72 0.33 -22.65
CA GLU A 519 -29.19 -1.01 -22.91
C GLU A 519 -29.94 -1.05 -24.24
N SER A 520 -29.38 -1.69 -25.24
CA SER A 520 -30.21 -2.24 -26.33
C SER A 520 -30.58 -3.66 -25.93
N SER A 521 -31.87 -3.88 -25.72
CA SER A 521 -32.48 -5.18 -25.51
C SER A 521 -32.33 -6.06 -26.76
N SER A 522 -31.24 -6.83 -26.83
CA SER A 522 -31.19 -8.02 -27.67
C SER A 522 -30.17 -8.99 -27.09
N SER A 523 -30.72 -10.04 -26.47
CA SER A 523 -29.99 -11.19 -25.98
C SER A 523 -29.52 -12.06 -27.15
N GLU A 524 -28.32 -11.83 -27.67
CA GLU A 524 -27.65 -12.86 -28.45
C GLU A 524 -26.65 -13.61 -27.56
N LYS A 525 -26.98 -14.88 -27.31
CA LYS A 525 -26.15 -15.85 -26.60
C LYS A 525 -24.87 -16.09 -27.40
N ILE A 526 -23.74 -15.63 -26.90
CA ILE A 526 -22.42 -15.96 -27.44
C ILE A 526 -22.11 -17.41 -27.09
N LYS A 527 -22.17 -18.32 -28.05
CA LYS A 527 -21.70 -19.71 -27.91
C LYS A 527 -20.16 -19.72 -27.88
N PRO A 528 -19.52 -20.57 -27.05
CA PRO A 528 -18.08 -20.73 -27.07
C PRO A 528 -17.64 -21.41 -28.35
N ARG A 529 -16.78 -20.81 -29.13
CA ARG A 529 -16.12 -21.42 -30.29
C ARG A 529 -14.70 -21.84 -29.91
N ASN A 530 -14.45 -23.11 -30.08
CA ASN A 530 -13.13 -23.73 -30.07
C ASN A 530 -12.32 -23.32 -31.31
N GLN A 531 -11.02 -23.10 -31.09
CA GLN A 531 -9.90 -23.16 -32.01
C GLN A 531 -9.75 -22.09 -33.10
N ASN A 532 -8.54 -21.51 -33.14
CA ASN A 532 -7.98 -20.65 -34.19
C ASN A 532 -8.87 -19.46 -34.58
N ILE A 533 -8.88 -18.47 -33.72
CA ILE A 533 -9.53 -17.22 -34.03
C ILE A 533 -8.44 -16.16 -34.27
N ASP A 534 -8.25 -15.85 -35.56
CA ASP A 534 -7.95 -14.49 -35.97
C ASP A 534 -9.05 -13.61 -35.34
N ILE A 535 -8.77 -13.01 -34.20
CA ILE A 535 -9.68 -12.09 -33.55
C ILE A 535 -9.71 -10.85 -34.43
N LYS A 536 -10.57 -10.87 -35.44
CA LYS A 536 -11.09 -9.60 -35.94
C LYS A 536 -11.65 -8.87 -34.73
N PRO A 537 -11.29 -7.59 -34.51
CA PRO A 537 -11.92 -6.78 -33.46
C PRO A 537 -13.42 -6.95 -33.65
N LEU A 538 -14.14 -7.27 -32.57
CA LEU A 538 -15.59 -7.13 -32.58
C LEU A 538 -15.88 -5.81 -33.27
N SER A 539 -16.64 -5.85 -34.33
CA SER A 539 -17.06 -4.70 -35.13
C SER A 539 -18.10 -3.89 -34.32
N TYR A 540 -17.69 -3.36 -33.19
CA TYR A 540 -18.33 -2.18 -32.64
C TYR A 540 -17.91 -1.05 -33.58
N ASN A 541 -18.88 -0.46 -34.25
CA ASN A 541 -18.67 0.74 -35.02
C ASN A 541 -18.08 1.79 -34.09
N THR A 542 -16.76 1.97 -34.17
CA THR A 542 -15.99 2.91 -33.33
C THR A 542 -16.52 4.34 -33.50
N GLU A 543 -17.11 4.63 -34.68
CA GLU A 543 -17.73 5.94 -34.95
C GLU A 543 -19.02 6.15 -34.13
N ASP A 544 -19.86 5.13 -33.98
CA ASP A 544 -21.10 5.27 -33.21
C ASP A 544 -20.83 5.37 -31.69
N THR A 545 -19.86 4.64 -31.19
CA THR A 545 -19.44 4.74 -29.79
C THR A 545 -18.85 6.12 -29.49
N VAL A 546 -18.04 6.67 -30.40
CA VAL A 546 -17.51 8.04 -30.29
C VAL A 546 -18.63 9.08 -30.38
N LYS A 547 -19.63 8.89 -31.23
CA LYS A 547 -20.79 9.78 -31.33
C LYS A 547 -21.60 9.79 -30.02
N ILE A 548 -21.84 8.62 -29.42
CA ILE A 548 -22.59 8.49 -28.16
C ILE A 548 -21.81 9.15 -27.01
N LEU A 549 -20.51 8.94 -26.93
CA LEU A 549 -19.67 9.57 -25.91
C LEU A 549 -19.60 11.09 -26.11
N ASN A 550 -19.45 11.56 -27.34
CA ASN A 550 -19.46 12.97 -27.66
C ASN A 550 -20.83 13.64 -27.37
N SER A 551 -21.94 12.96 -27.64
CA SER A 551 -23.29 13.46 -27.32
C SER A 551 -23.54 13.62 -25.81
N LYS A 552 -22.74 12.93 -24.96
CA LYS A 552 -22.77 13.01 -23.51
C LYS A 552 -21.63 13.88 -22.92
N GLY A 553 -20.94 14.63 -23.78
CA GLY A 553 -19.91 15.58 -23.37
C GLY A 553 -18.53 14.95 -23.11
N TRP A 554 -18.29 13.74 -23.58
CA TRP A 554 -16.96 13.13 -23.54
C TRP A 554 -16.23 13.34 -24.85
N LYS A 555 -15.06 13.97 -24.82
CA LYS A 555 -14.22 14.22 -26.01
C LYS A 555 -12.82 13.63 -25.81
N LYS A 556 -12.17 13.35 -26.90
CA LYS A 556 -10.80 12.89 -26.94
C LYS A 556 -9.85 14.10 -26.93
N ASN A 557 -9.01 14.22 -25.90
CA ASN A 557 -8.01 15.30 -25.82
C ASN A 557 -6.81 15.04 -26.78
N SER A 558 -5.90 16.03 -26.85
CA SER A 558 -4.69 15.99 -27.69
C SER A 558 -3.78 14.78 -27.44
N ASN A 559 -3.84 14.18 -26.23
CA ASN A 559 -3.09 12.99 -25.84
C ASN A 559 -3.83 11.70 -26.17
N GLY A 560 -5.02 11.79 -26.76
CA GLY A 560 -5.87 10.66 -27.14
C GLY A 560 -6.65 10.03 -25.98
N TRP A 561 -6.83 10.76 -24.87
CA TRP A 561 -7.64 10.36 -23.71
C TRP A 561 -9.08 10.85 -23.86
N LEU A 562 -10.03 10.14 -23.22
CA LEU A 562 -11.40 10.60 -23.09
C LEU A 562 -11.50 11.51 -21.86
N GLU A 563 -12.02 12.71 -22.06
CA GLU A 563 -12.35 13.67 -21.00
C GLU A 563 -13.75 14.24 -21.26
N LYS A 564 -14.46 14.56 -20.18
CA LYS A 564 -15.76 15.22 -20.29
C LYS A 564 -15.54 16.72 -20.44
N GLU A 565 -16.20 17.33 -21.42
CA GLU A 565 -16.13 18.78 -21.61
C GLU A 565 -16.67 19.48 -20.36
N THR A 566 -15.78 20.15 -19.62
CA THR A 566 -16.16 21.05 -18.53
C THR A 566 -16.25 22.44 -19.13
N SER A 567 -17.46 22.98 -19.22
CA SER A 567 -17.64 24.41 -19.55
C SER A 567 -17.04 25.24 -18.41
N TYR A 568 -15.83 25.75 -18.62
CA TYR A 568 -15.32 26.86 -17.82
C TYR A 568 -16.11 28.13 -18.22
N HIS A 569 -16.96 28.59 -17.36
CA HIS A 569 -17.42 29.97 -17.31
C HIS A 569 -17.11 30.54 -15.93
#